data_2b627cd1bf37048130ec5ac80f422b1c
#
_entry.id   2b627cd1bf37048130ec5ac80f422b1c
#
_cell.length_a   1.000
_cell.length_b   1.000
_cell.length_c   1.000
_cell.angle_alpha   90.00
_cell.angle_beta   90.00
_cell.angle_gamma   90.00
#
_symmetry.space_group_name_H-M   'P 1'
#
loop_
_entity.id
_entity.type
_entity.pdbx_description
1 polymer ?
#
loop_
_entity_poly.entity_id
_entity_poly.type
_entity_poly.pdbx_seq_one_letter_code
_entity_poly.pdbx_strand_id
1 'polypeptide(L)'
;MDTQKRILLVEDDTALADVYQARLELEGFEVKQVNNGEAALSVALEFKPELILLDAMMPKISGFDVLDILRNTPETNDIKIIMLTALSQPKDKERAENLGVDDYLVKSQVVIGDVVERVKYHLGSTSAVEASQQ
;
A
#
# COMPACT_ATOMS: atom_id res chain seq x y z
N MET A 1 -2.97 -2.24 25.60
CA MET A 1 -1.65 -2.08 24.98
C MET A 1 -1.82 -1.82 23.50
N ASP A 2 -1.45 -0.67 23.09
CA ASP A 2 -1.59 -0.32 21.68
C ASP A 2 -0.52 -0.96 20.86
N THR A 3 -0.96 -1.60 19.81
CA THR A 3 -0.05 -2.15 18.83
C THR A 3 -0.18 -1.30 17.59
N GLN A 4 0.93 -0.77 17.13
CA GLN A 4 0.92 0.00 15.90
C GLN A 4 0.50 -0.88 14.74
N LYS A 5 -0.31 -0.32 13.86
CA LYS A 5 -0.62 -1.00 12.61
C LYS A 5 0.62 -1.00 11.73
N ARG A 6 0.84 -2.09 11.03
CA ARG A 6 2.02 -2.28 10.20
C ARG A 6 1.73 -2.05 8.75
N ILE A 7 2.56 -1.26 8.11
CA ILE A 7 2.46 -0.96 6.68
C ILE A 7 3.74 -1.40 5.99
N LEU A 8 3.60 -2.16 4.93
CA LEU A 8 4.71 -2.47 4.05
C LEU A 8 4.65 -1.53 2.86
N LEU A 9 5.72 -0.80 2.65
CA LEU A 9 5.83 0.17 1.55
C LEU A 9 6.75 -0.40 0.49
N VAL A 10 6.22 -0.61 -0.70
CA VAL A 10 6.97 -1.21 -1.82
C VAL A 10 7.14 -0.15 -2.90
N GLU A 11 8.34 0.41 -2.98
CA GLU A 11 8.64 1.53 -3.87
C GLU A 11 10.11 1.47 -4.24
N ASP A 12 10.43 1.49 -5.54
CA ASP A 12 11.81 1.41 -5.98
C ASP A 12 12.52 2.77 -5.97
N ASP A 13 11.78 3.88 -5.93
CA ASP A 13 12.35 5.21 -5.73
C ASP A 13 12.53 5.42 -4.23
N THR A 14 13.76 5.25 -3.74
CA THR A 14 14.03 5.30 -2.31
C THR A 14 13.81 6.67 -1.70
N ALA A 15 14.05 7.75 -2.45
CA ALA A 15 13.80 9.09 -1.94
C ALA A 15 12.30 9.30 -1.69
N LEU A 16 11.49 8.84 -2.62
CA LEU A 16 10.04 8.94 -2.46
C LEU A 16 9.55 8.03 -1.33
N ALA A 17 10.10 6.82 -1.24
CA ALA A 17 9.75 5.90 -0.17
C ALA A 17 10.04 6.50 1.21
N ASP A 18 11.18 7.18 1.33
CA ASP A 18 11.56 7.81 2.60
C ASP A 18 10.56 8.88 3.01
N VAL A 19 10.05 9.64 2.05
CA VAL A 19 9.06 10.67 2.32
C VAL A 19 7.75 10.05 2.84
N TYR A 20 7.28 9.00 2.16
CA TYR A 20 6.06 8.32 2.60
C TYR A 20 6.25 7.65 3.96
N GLN A 21 7.40 7.01 4.16
CA GLN A 21 7.66 6.36 5.43
C GLN A 21 7.65 7.37 6.58
N ALA A 22 8.35 8.48 6.42
CA ALA A 22 8.41 9.51 7.46
C ALA A 22 7.02 10.01 7.83
N ARG A 23 6.18 10.27 6.83
CA ARG A 23 4.84 10.77 7.08
C ARG A 23 3.96 9.72 7.76
N LEU A 24 4.02 8.49 7.30
CA LEU A 24 3.21 7.42 7.90
C LEU A 24 3.63 7.13 9.34
N GLU A 25 4.93 7.21 9.61
CA GLU A 25 5.41 7.04 11.00
C GLU A 25 4.93 8.16 11.91
N LEU A 26 4.87 9.38 11.39
CA LEU A 26 4.29 10.50 12.13
C LEU A 26 2.81 10.28 12.46
N GLU A 27 2.12 9.52 11.62
CA GLU A 27 0.71 9.21 11.84
C GLU A 27 0.51 8.02 12.78
N GLY A 28 1.60 7.44 13.28
CA GLY A 28 1.53 6.38 14.26
C GLY A 28 1.66 4.96 13.71
N PHE A 29 2.00 4.80 12.44
CA PHE A 29 2.15 3.47 11.84
C PHE A 29 3.57 2.95 11.98
N GLU A 30 3.71 1.65 12.04
CA GLU A 30 5.01 0.99 11.94
C GLU A 30 5.21 0.66 10.46
N VAL A 31 6.27 1.21 9.85
CA VAL A 31 6.46 1.10 8.41
C VAL A 31 7.76 0.38 8.09
N LYS A 32 7.68 -0.57 7.18
CA LYS A 32 8.86 -1.22 6.64
C LYS A 32 8.85 -0.99 5.14
N GLN A 33 10.01 -0.61 4.58
CA GLN A 33 10.06 -0.41 3.14
C GLN A 33 10.96 -1.43 2.46
N VAL A 34 10.54 -1.82 1.26
CA VAL A 34 11.34 -2.64 0.36
C VAL A 34 11.29 -1.99 -1.01
N ASN A 35 12.24 -2.31 -1.87
CA ASN A 35 12.37 -1.63 -3.16
C ASN A 35 12.20 -2.53 -4.37
N ASN A 36 11.68 -3.74 -4.18
CA ASN A 36 11.41 -4.65 -5.30
C ASN A 36 10.35 -5.67 -4.91
N GLY A 37 9.82 -6.35 -5.93
CA GLY A 37 8.71 -7.27 -5.75
C GLY A 37 9.06 -8.53 -4.98
N GLU A 38 10.26 -9.07 -5.20
CA GLU A 38 10.68 -10.28 -4.50
C GLU A 38 10.78 -10.04 -3.01
N ALA A 39 11.39 -8.91 -2.63
CA ALA A 39 11.49 -8.54 -1.23
C ALA A 39 10.10 -8.31 -0.63
N ALA A 40 9.20 -7.73 -1.42
CA ALA A 40 7.83 -7.49 -0.96
C ALA A 40 7.13 -8.79 -0.59
N LEU A 41 7.29 -9.82 -1.40
CA LEU A 41 6.66 -11.12 -1.13
C LEU A 41 7.22 -11.77 0.13
N SER A 42 8.54 -11.74 0.30
CA SER A 42 9.17 -12.30 1.50
C SER A 42 8.78 -11.54 2.75
N VAL A 43 8.85 -10.22 2.70
CA VAL A 43 8.59 -9.39 3.88
C VAL A 43 7.11 -9.42 4.24
N ALA A 44 6.22 -9.54 3.27
CA ALA A 44 4.79 -9.65 3.58
C ALA A 44 4.51 -10.86 4.47
N LEU A 45 5.22 -11.95 4.26
CA LEU A 45 5.05 -13.16 5.08
C LEU A 45 5.64 -13.00 6.48
N GLU A 46 6.79 -12.33 6.58
CA GLU A 46 7.51 -12.17 7.85
C GLU A 46 6.95 -11.06 8.72
N PHE A 47 6.75 -9.91 8.13
CA PHE A 47 6.33 -8.69 8.82
C PHE A 47 4.84 -8.71 9.15
N LYS A 48 4.06 -9.41 8.34
CA LYS A 48 2.61 -9.52 8.48
C LYS A 48 1.96 -8.15 8.57
N PRO A 49 2.13 -7.33 7.52
CA PRO A 49 1.52 -5.99 7.52
C PRO A 49 0.00 -6.08 7.42
N GLU A 50 -0.67 -5.09 7.96
CA GLU A 50 -2.10 -4.95 7.78
C GLU A 50 -2.43 -4.31 6.43
N LEU A 51 -1.48 -3.55 5.89
CA LEU A 51 -1.68 -2.88 4.61
C LEU A 51 -0.36 -2.79 3.85
N ILE A 52 -0.45 -2.90 2.53
CA ILE A 52 0.69 -2.74 1.64
C ILE A 52 0.40 -1.60 0.68
N LEU A 53 1.33 -0.63 0.62
CA LEU A 53 1.35 0.38 -0.42
C LEU A 53 2.29 -0.14 -1.50
N LEU A 54 1.79 -0.30 -2.70
CA LEU A 54 2.48 -1.07 -3.73
C LEU A 54 2.54 -0.30 -5.03
N ASP A 55 3.75 -0.05 -5.53
CA ASP A 55 3.91 0.54 -6.86
C ASP A 55 3.75 -0.54 -7.92
N ALA A 56 3.05 -0.20 -8.99
CA ALA A 56 2.86 -1.11 -10.12
C ALA A 56 4.12 -1.26 -10.95
N MET A 57 4.94 -0.20 -11.00
CA MET A 57 6.10 -0.14 -11.90
C MET A 57 7.38 -0.43 -11.15
N MET A 58 7.83 -1.66 -11.21
CA MET A 58 9.10 -2.06 -10.62
C MET A 58 9.82 -3.00 -11.56
N PRO A 59 11.16 -3.00 -11.53
CA PRO A 59 11.92 -3.92 -12.39
C PRO A 59 11.69 -5.37 -11.98
N LYS A 60 11.82 -6.27 -12.95
CA LYS A 60 11.71 -7.72 -12.79
C LYS A 60 10.28 -8.16 -12.52
N ILE A 61 9.80 -8.02 -11.30
CA ILE A 61 8.44 -8.40 -10.95
C ILE A 61 7.62 -7.13 -10.77
N SER A 62 6.58 -6.97 -11.56
CA SER A 62 5.72 -5.79 -11.48
C SER A 62 4.85 -5.84 -10.24
N GLY A 63 4.32 -4.69 -9.85
CA GLY A 63 3.36 -4.64 -8.74
C GLY A 63 2.09 -5.43 -9.02
N PHE A 64 1.69 -5.52 -10.30
CA PHE A 64 0.53 -6.36 -10.65
C PHE A 64 0.81 -7.83 -10.34
N ASP A 65 2.02 -8.30 -10.65
CA ASP A 65 2.39 -9.67 -10.34
C ASP A 65 2.45 -9.91 -8.83
N VAL A 66 3.00 -8.96 -8.09
CA VAL A 66 3.04 -9.05 -6.62
C VAL A 66 1.62 -9.14 -6.06
N LEU A 67 0.72 -8.28 -6.55
CA LEU A 67 -0.67 -8.27 -6.13
C LEU A 67 -1.33 -9.63 -6.38
N ASP A 68 -1.13 -10.16 -7.58
CA ASP A 68 -1.70 -11.44 -7.94
C ASP A 68 -1.21 -12.56 -7.02
N ILE A 69 0.09 -12.60 -6.78
CA ILE A 69 0.67 -13.62 -5.90
C ILE A 69 0.15 -13.48 -4.47
N LEU A 70 0.09 -12.26 -3.95
CA LEU A 70 -0.39 -12.04 -2.59
C LEU A 70 -1.85 -12.48 -2.44
N ARG A 71 -2.69 -12.21 -3.43
CA ARG A 71 -4.10 -12.59 -3.37
C ARG A 71 -4.31 -14.10 -3.50
N ASN A 72 -3.36 -14.79 -4.09
CA ASN A 72 -3.43 -16.24 -4.26
C ASN A 72 -2.63 -17.01 -3.21
N THR A 73 -2.13 -16.32 -2.19
CA THR A 73 -1.38 -16.92 -1.08
C THR A 73 -2.23 -16.82 0.17
N PRO A 74 -2.59 -17.95 0.80
CA PRO A 74 -3.50 -17.91 1.96
C PRO A 74 -3.06 -16.99 3.09
N GLU A 75 -1.76 -16.90 3.35
CA GLU A 75 -1.24 -16.08 4.45
C GLU A 75 -1.35 -14.58 4.20
N THR A 76 -1.57 -14.17 2.96
CA THR A 76 -1.55 -12.75 2.61
C THR A 76 -2.81 -12.29 1.86
N ASN A 77 -3.74 -13.20 1.59
CA ASN A 77 -4.83 -12.89 0.67
C ASN A 77 -5.84 -11.87 1.20
N ASP A 78 -5.81 -11.57 2.49
CA ASP A 78 -6.72 -10.58 3.07
C ASP A 78 -6.02 -9.29 3.51
N ILE A 79 -4.74 -9.15 3.24
CA ILE A 79 -4.03 -7.89 3.52
C ILE A 79 -4.63 -6.80 2.63
N LYS A 80 -4.83 -5.62 3.19
CA LYS A 80 -5.29 -4.47 2.39
C LYS A 80 -4.16 -4.04 1.48
N ILE A 81 -4.45 -3.85 0.21
CA ILE A 81 -3.43 -3.44 -0.76
C ILE A 81 -3.92 -2.20 -1.49
N ILE A 82 -3.13 -1.13 -1.38
CA ILE A 82 -3.36 0.10 -2.12
C ILE A 82 -2.26 0.21 -3.16
N MET A 83 -2.63 0.30 -4.42
CA MET A 83 -1.64 0.54 -5.46
C MET A 83 -1.44 2.04 -5.59
N LEU A 84 -0.19 2.48 -5.53
CA LEU A 84 0.18 3.89 -5.62
C LEU A 84 1.22 3.99 -6.73
N THR A 85 0.83 4.51 -7.88
CA THR A 85 1.63 4.36 -9.08
C THR A 85 1.50 5.55 -10.03
N ALA A 86 2.49 5.69 -10.92
CA ALA A 86 2.44 6.69 -11.98
C ALA A 86 1.49 6.31 -13.11
N LEU A 87 1.07 5.05 -13.18
CA LEU A 87 0.20 4.58 -14.26
C LEU A 87 -1.20 5.16 -14.10
N SER A 88 -1.64 5.95 -15.09
CA SER A 88 -2.89 6.70 -15.00
C SER A 88 -3.97 6.26 -15.97
N GLN A 89 -3.71 5.24 -16.80
CA GLN A 89 -4.69 4.83 -17.79
C GLN A 89 -5.77 3.94 -17.15
N PRO A 90 -7.03 4.10 -17.61
CA PRO A 90 -8.11 3.28 -17.04
C PRO A 90 -7.87 1.78 -17.11
N LYS A 91 -7.16 1.30 -18.13
CA LYS A 91 -6.87 -0.13 -18.27
C LYS A 91 -5.98 -0.64 -17.16
N ASP A 92 -5.09 0.21 -16.63
CA ASP A 92 -4.19 -0.18 -15.54
C ASP A 92 -4.96 -0.33 -14.24
N LYS A 93 -5.86 0.61 -13.99
CA LYS A 93 -6.72 0.57 -12.82
C LYS A 93 -7.63 -0.66 -12.88
N GLU A 94 -8.22 -0.90 -14.05
CA GLU A 94 -9.08 -2.06 -14.23
C GLU A 94 -8.32 -3.36 -14.00
N ARG A 95 -7.10 -3.44 -14.48
CA ARG A 95 -6.24 -4.60 -14.28
C ARG A 95 -6.02 -4.85 -12.78
N ALA A 96 -5.69 -3.80 -12.04
CA ALA A 96 -5.47 -3.90 -10.60
C ALA A 96 -6.74 -4.34 -9.89
N GLU A 97 -7.89 -3.78 -10.28
CA GLU A 97 -9.18 -4.13 -9.69
C GLU A 97 -9.51 -5.60 -9.94
N ASN A 98 -9.25 -6.07 -11.14
CA ASN A 98 -9.50 -7.48 -11.48
C ASN A 98 -8.59 -8.42 -10.69
N LEU A 99 -7.43 -7.95 -10.28
CA LEU A 99 -6.50 -8.73 -9.47
C LEU A 99 -6.77 -8.61 -7.98
N GLY A 100 -7.73 -7.78 -7.58
CA GLY A 100 -8.17 -7.72 -6.19
C GLY A 100 -7.55 -6.62 -5.35
N VAL A 101 -7.13 -5.51 -5.97
CA VAL A 101 -6.63 -4.36 -5.22
C VAL A 101 -7.76 -3.70 -4.44
N ASP A 102 -7.47 -3.17 -3.27
CA ASP A 102 -8.46 -2.46 -2.47
C ASP A 102 -8.60 -1.00 -2.87
N ASP A 103 -7.53 -0.41 -3.39
CA ASP A 103 -7.56 0.98 -3.82
C ASP A 103 -6.47 1.23 -4.84
N TYR A 104 -6.67 2.23 -5.69
CA TYR A 104 -5.72 2.56 -6.75
C TYR A 104 -5.56 4.07 -6.79
N LEU A 105 -4.34 4.55 -6.52
CA LEU A 105 -4.04 5.98 -6.48
C LEU A 105 -2.97 6.29 -7.50
N VAL A 106 -3.21 7.35 -8.28
CA VAL A 106 -2.26 7.81 -9.29
C VAL A 106 -1.40 8.91 -8.68
N LYS A 107 -0.09 8.72 -8.67
CA LYS A 107 0.85 9.62 -7.99
C LYS A 107 0.69 11.08 -8.41
N SER A 108 0.42 11.33 -9.68
CA SER A 108 0.27 12.69 -10.18
C SER A 108 -1.07 13.33 -9.81
N GLN A 109 -1.99 12.58 -9.25
CA GLN A 109 -3.35 13.06 -8.95
C GLN A 109 -3.62 13.15 -7.46
N VAL A 110 -2.67 12.77 -6.61
CA VAL A 110 -2.87 12.78 -5.16
C VAL A 110 -1.70 13.49 -4.50
N VAL A 111 -1.96 14.06 -3.34
CA VAL A 111 -0.91 14.56 -2.45
C VAL A 111 -0.74 13.58 -1.31
N ILE A 112 0.35 13.70 -0.54
CA ILE A 112 0.67 12.73 0.50
C ILE A 112 -0.45 12.62 1.54
N GLY A 113 -1.14 13.71 1.83
CA GLY A 113 -2.28 13.69 2.75
C GLY A 113 -3.41 12.78 2.26
N ASP A 114 -3.63 12.74 0.95
CA ASP A 114 -4.65 11.85 0.37
C ASP A 114 -4.27 10.39 0.60
N VAL A 115 -2.98 10.07 0.42
CA VAL A 115 -2.48 8.71 0.65
C VAL A 115 -2.71 8.31 2.10
N VAL A 116 -2.37 9.19 3.03
CA VAL A 116 -2.55 8.93 4.46
C VAL A 116 -4.03 8.67 4.79
N GLU A 117 -4.92 9.50 4.23
CA GLU A 117 -6.35 9.33 4.47
C GLU A 117 -6.86 7.98 3.95
N ARG A 118 -6.41 7.56 2.78
CA ARG A 118 -6.83 6.27 2.24
C ARG A 118 -6.28 5.11 3.06
N VAL A 119 -5.05 5.23 3.55
CA VAL A 119 -4.48 4.22 4.43
C VAL A 119 -5.33 4.06 5.68
N LYS A 120 -5.66 5.19 6.31
CA LYS A 120 -6.48 5.17 7.53
C LYS A 120 -7.86 4.59 7.27
N TYR A 121 -8.45 4.93 6.14
CA TYR A 121 -9.77 4.42 5.77
C TYR A 121 -9.75 2.89 5.70
N HIS A 122 -8.78 2.33 4.99
CA HIS A 122 -8.72 0.88 4.78
C HIS A 122 -8.34 0.12 6.04
N LEU A 123 -7.64 0.76 6.97
CA LEU A 123 -7.26 0.14 8.23
C LEU A 123 -8.30 0.32 9.32
N GLY A 124 -9.40 1.02 9.01
CA GLY A 124 -10.42 1.28 10.00
C GLY A 124 -9.99 2.25 11.08
N SER A 125 -8.90 2.99 10.85
CA SER A 125 -8.43 4.02 11.78
C SER A 125 -9.22 5.28 11.50
N THR A 126 -10.42 5.35 12.03
CA THR A 126 -11.30 6.47 11.77
C THR A 126 -10.70 7.77 12.26
N SER A 127 -10.72 8.76 11.39
CA SER A 127 -10.42 10.11 11.80
C SER A 127 -11.61 10.69 12.54
N ALA A 128 -11.39 11.76 13.28
CA ALA A 128 -12.47 12.46 13.96
C ALA A 128 -13.51 12.96 12.95
N VAL A 129 -13.06 13.36 11.78
CA VAL A 129 -13.95 13.83 10.71
C VAL A 129 -14.86 12.71 10.26
N GLU A 130 -14.29 11.55 10.01
CA GLU A 130 -15.06 10.40 9.58
C GLU A 130 -16.05 9.98 10.64
N ALA A 131 -15.63 9.93 11.90
CA ALA A 131 -16.50 9.59 13.00
C ALA A 131 -17.66 10.59 13.12
N SER A 132 -17.40 11.84 12.91
CA SER A 132 -18.42 12.87 13.06
C SER A 132 -19.45 12.86 11.94
N GLN A 133 -19.18 12.18 10.86
CA GLN A 133 -20.10 12.06 9.75
C GLN A 133 -21.12 10.94 9.95
N GLN A 134 -20.96 10.16 10.95
CA GLN A 134 -21.84 9.03 11.23
C GLN A 134 -23.21 9.43 11.75
#